data_05f35981a887b60268171232575129f8
#
_entry.id   05f35981a887b60268171232575129f8
#
_cell.length_a   1.000
_cell.length_b   1.000
_cell.length_c   1.000
_cell.angle_alpha   90.00
_cell.angle_beta   90.00
_cell.angle_gamma   90.00
#
_symmetry.space_group_name_H-M   'P 1'
#
loop_
_entity.id
_entity.type
_entity.pdbx_description
1 polymer ?
#
loop_
_entity_poly.entity_id
_entity_poly.type
_entity_poly.pdbx_seq_one_letter_code
_entity_poly.pdbx_strand_id
1 'polypeptide(L)'
;MNLLMEDEIKYDPPAHAEGLTSTRRDLLHGTMLMSVAAIATPLATACARAADPAPTPNKQSDKQSEKSLYNRLGGIFAIAAVVNYFSDEIIKDPIAGAQSSNPALREWHTKHLDRLPGLKFMRTLWVANVSGGPFPYTPTRPGSTNLGLEEAHKKLKISPKEFDAVAAVLSRSLDHFAVPQNEKTEVLAAFAAHKGEVTKGWRDVQ
;
A
#
# COMPACT_ATOMS: atom_id res chain seq x y z
N MET A 1 -7.86 -27.49 -30.26
CA MET A 1 -6.81 -28.26 -29.52
C MET A 1 -6.44 -27.44 -28.31
N ASN A 2 -7.01 -27.84 -27.17
CA ASN A 2 -6.93 -27.11 -25.89
C ASN A 2 -5.53 -27.21 -25.28
N LEU A 3 -4.99 -26.05 -24.89
CA LEU A 3 -3.94 -25.98 -23.88
C LEU A 3 -4.14 -24.68 -23.09
N LEU A 4 -5.19 -24.69 -22.27
CA LEU A 4 -5.29 -23.79 -21.12
C LEU A 4 -4.48 -24.44 -19.99
N MET A 5 -3.29 -23.94 -19.71
CA MET A 5 -2.60 -24.23 -18.46
C MET A 5 -3.25 -23.39 -17.35
N GLU A 6 -4.15 -24.03 -16.64
CA GLU A 6 -4.64 -23.60 -15.34
C GLU A 6 -3.53 -23.89 -14.31
N ASP A 7 -2.64 -22.92 -14.08
CA ASP A 7 -1.85 -22.91 -12.85
C ASP A 7 -2.74 -22.37 -11.72
N GLU A 8 -3.55 -23.24 -11.17
CA GLU A 8 -4.19 -23.04 -9.87
C GLU A 8 -3.09 -22.99 -8.81
N ILE A 9 -2.76 -21.79 -8.36
CA ILE A 9 -2.00 -21.64 -7.12
C ILE A 9 -2.94 -22.03 -5.98
N LYS A 10 -2.89 -23.29 -5.60
CA LYS A 10 -3.55 -23.81 -4.41
C LYS A 10 -2.85 -23.20 -3.20
N TYR A 11 -3.52 -22.26 -2.56
CA TYR A 11 -3.08 -21.75 -1.27
C TYR A 11 -3.28 -22.84 -0.22
N ASP A 12 -2.20 -23.43 0.24
CA ASP A 12 -2.19 -24.33 1.38
C ASP A 12 -1.84 -23.50 2.63
N PRO A 13 -2.78 -23.28 3.56
CA PRO A 13 -2.48 -22.53 4.77
C PRO A 13 -1.54 -23.35 5.67
N PRO A 14 -0.55 -22.73 6.34
CA PRO A 14 0.35 -23.46 7.23
C PRO A 14 -0.41 -24.11 8.37
N ALA A 15 -0.12 -25.39 8.63
CA ALA A 15 -0.78 -26.30 9.57
C ALA A 15 -0.54 -25.99 11.06
N HIS A 16 -0.33 -24.75 11.46
CA HIS A 16 -0.13 -24.36 12.86
C HIS A 16 -0.91 -23.09 13.21
N ALA A 17 -2.22 -23.21 13.30
CA ALA A 17 -3.08 -22.20 13.91
C ALA A 17 -4.10 -22.86 14.87
N GLU A 18 -3.65 -23.78 15.69
CA GLU A 18 -4.40 -24.20 16.86
C GLU A 18 -3.75 -23.60 18.12
N GLY A 19 -4.48 -22.73 18.80
CA GLY A 19 -4.16 -22.33 20.16
C GLY A 19 -3.97 -20.85 20.44
N LEU A 20 -4.94 -19.98 20.13
CA LEU A 20 -5.08 -18.69 20.81
C LEU A 20 -6.57 -18.31 20.89
N THR A 21 -7.33 -19.09 21.66
CA THR A 21 -8.59 -18.63 22.23
C THR A 21 -8.27 -17.89 23.53
N SER A 22 -7.86 -16.63 23.43
CA SER A 22 -7.82 -15.74 24.60
C SER A 22 -9.14 -14.99 24.69
N THR A 23 -9.95 -15.44 25.63
CA THR A 23 -11.25 -14.89 25.97
C THR A 23 -11.08 -13.48 26.54
N ARG A 24 -11.70 -12.48 25.88
CA ARG A 24 -11.80 -11.08 26.32
C ARG A 24 -12.64 -10.91 27.59
N ARG A 25 -12.29 -11.54 28.73
CA ARG A 25 -13.11 -11.42 29.96
C ARG A 25 -12.36 -11.21 31.28
N ASP A 26 -11.02 -11.12 31.30
CA ASP A 26 -10.28 -11.01 32.56
C ASP A 26 -9.48 -9.71 32.72
N LEU A 27 -10.09 -8.56 32.47
CA LEU A 27 -9.46 -7.26 32.72
C LEU A 27 -10.42 -6.26 33.38
N LEU A 28 -11.09 -6.73 34.44
CA LEU A 28 -11.76 -5.82 35.38
C LEU A 28 -11.88 -6.57 36.73
N HIS A 29 -10.91 -6.47 37.61
CA HIS A 29 -11.02 -6.47 39.09
C HIS A 29 -9.60 -6.51 39.68
N GLY A 30 -9.21 -5.46 40.31
CA GLY A 30 -7.94 -5.34 41.04
C GLY A 30 -7.92 -4.01 41.80
N THR A 31 -8.73 -3.99 42.84
CA THR A 31 -8.86 -2.92 43.84
C THR A 31 -7.53 -2.57 44.55
N MET A 32 -7.24 -1.31 44.59
CA MET A 32 -6.76 -0.42 45.65
C MET A 32 -6.42 -1.07 46.99
N LEU A 33 -5.18 -0.91 47.45
CA LEU A 33 -4.84 -0.78 48.86
C LEU A 33 -3.62 0.16 49.02
N MET A 34 -3.87 1.29 49.68
CA MET A 34 -2.87 2.22 50.21
C MET A 34 -2.12 1.58 51.38
N SER A 35 -0.83 1.79 51.46
CA SER A 35 -0.08 1.75 52.71
C SER A 35 1.02 2.81 52.70
N VAL A 36 0.84 3.77 53.60
CA VAL A 36 1.80 4.78 54.01
C VAL A 36 2.78 4.15 55.00
N ALA A 37 4.09 4.26 54.73
CA ALA A 37 5.10 4.13 55.80
C ALA A 37 6.28 5.05 55.45
N ALA A 38 6.42 6.07 56.30
CA ALA A 38 7.58 6.93 56.36
C ALA A 38 8.68 6.25 57.19
N ILE A 39 9.93 6.27 56.77
CA ILE A 39 11.11 6.22 57.68
C ILE A 39 12.37 6.72 56.93
N ALA A 40 12.95 7.81 57.46
CA ALA A 40 14.35 8.19 57.65
C ALA A 40 15.43 7.92 56.58
N THR A 41 16.06 9.03 56.16
CA THR A 41 17.35 9.12 55.49
C THR A 41 18.56 8.60 56.29
N PRO A 42 19.61 8.11 55.59
CA PRO A 42 20.92 8.70 55.86
C PRO A 42 21.59 9.20 54.58
N LEU A 43 22.35 10.30 54.73
CA LEU A 43 23.30 10.81 53.76
C LEU A 43 24.32 9.73 53.37
N ALA A 44 24.43 9.44 52.08
CA ALA A 44 25.57 8.79 51.50
C ALA A 44 26.02 9.59 50.30
N THR A 45 27.19 10.19 50.44
CA THR A 45 27.96 10.85 49.37
C THR A 45 28.25 9.83 48.29
N ALA A 46 27.59 9.91 47.15
CA ALA A 46 27.87 9.08 45.98
C ALA A 46 28.39 9.97 44.86
N CYS A 47 29.57 9.64 44.39
CA CYS A 47 30.27 10.22 43.26
C CYS A 47 29.34 10.37 42.07
N ALA A 48 29.21 11.58 41.57
CA ALA A 48 28.53 11.88 40.31
C ALA A 48 29.30 11.20 39.18
N ARG A 49 28.82 10.06 38.74
CA ARG A 49 29.19 9.46 37.47
C ARG A 49 28.41 10.22 36.40
N ALA A 50 29.13 10.93 35.56
CA ALA A 50 28.55 11.60 34.42
C ALA A 50 27.74 10.57 33.61
N ALA A 51 26.42 10.73 33.59
CA ALA A 51 25.55 9.98 32.68
C ALA A 51 25.87 10.48 31.26
N ASP A 52 26.27 9.58 30.38
CA ASP A 52 26.33 9.84 28.95
C ASP A 52 25.01 10.44 28.50
N PRO A 53 24.99 11.53 27.72
CA PRO A 53 23.76 12.08 27.20
C PRO A 53 23.08 11.01 26.34
N ALA A 54 21.81 10.73 26.62
CA ALA A 54 20.96 9.89 25.78
C ALA A 54 21.07 10.35 24.32
N PRO A 55 21.14 9.45 23.34
CA PRO A 55 21.23 9.82 21.95
C PRO A 55 20.04 10.71 21.60
N THR A 56 20.33 11.95 21.26
CA THR A 56 19.34 12.91 20.77
C THR A 56 18.71 12.34 19.50
N PRO A 57 17.36 12.25 19.38
CA PRO A 57 16.73 11.84 18.14
C PRO A 57 17.25 12.70 17.00
N ASN A 58 17.67 12.06 15.93
CA ASN A 58 18.27 12.73 14.78
C ASN A 58 17.20 13.59 14.07
N LYS A 59 17.10 14.85 14.46
CA LYS A 59 16.15 15.84 13.89
C LYS A 59 16.26 15.97 12.35
N GLN A 60 17.33 15.45 11.77
CA GLN A 60 17.56 15.51 10.32
C GLN A 60 16.83 14.39 9.58
N SER A 61 16.70 13.19 10.18
CA SER A 61 15.90 12.11 9.63
C SER A 61 14.39 12.40 9.70
N ASP A 62 13.94 13.05 10.78
CA ASP A 62 12.55 13.41 10.97
C ASP A 62 12.09 14.45 9.93
N LYS A 63 12.91 15.48 9.66
CA LYS A 63 12.63 16.49 8.63
C LYS A 63 12.63 15.95 7.21
N GLN A 64 13.43 14.93 6.91
CA GLN A 64 13.45 14.28 5.61
C GLN A 64 12.21 13.41 5.43
N SER A 65 11.78 12.72 6.48
CA SER A 65 10.56 11.91 6.52
C SER A 65 9.29 12.75 6.35
N GLU A 66 9.23 13.94 6.97
CA GLU A 66 8.11 14.87 6.83
C GLU A 66 7.92 15.43 5.40
N LYS A 67 8.99 15.43 4.60
CA LYS A 67 8.98 15.96 3.22
C LYS A 67 8.65 14.91 2.16
N SER A 68 8.59 13.62 2.48
CA SER A 68 8.23 12.61 1.49
C SER A 68 6.80 12.79 1.01
N LEU A 69 6.53 12.45 -0.26
CA LEU A 69 5.17 12.47 -0.81
C LEU A 69 4.24 11.55 0.02
N TYR A 70 4.76 10.41 0.48
CA TYR A 70 4.04 9.50 1.37
C TYR A 70 3.47 10.20 2.61
N ASN A 71 4.30 10.99 3.32
CA ASN A 71 3.85 11.71 4.52
C ASN A 71 2.89 12.85 4.18
N ARG A 72 3.13 13.57 3.10
CA ARG A 72 2.25 14.64 2.62
C ARG A 72 0.87 14.12 2.17
N LEU A 73 0.81 12.87 1.69
CA LEU A 73 -0.45 12.18 1.36
C LEU A 73 -1.19 11.64 2.59
N GLY A 74 -0.62 11.73 3.80
CA GLY A 74 -1.25 11.24 5.04
C GLY A 74 -0.93 9.78 5.38
N GLY A 75 0.10 9.19 4.75
CA GLY A 75 0.60 7.86 5.08
C GLY A 75 -0.27 6.71 4.55
N ILE A 76 0.01 5.49 5.05
CA ILE A 76 -0.53 4.25 4.47
C ILE A 76 -2.07 4.18 4.48
N PHE A 77 -2.73 4.68 5.51
CA PHE A 77 -4.19 4.60 5.60
C PHE A 77 -4.89 5.54 4.63
N ALA A 78 -4.38 6.76 4.45
CA ALA A 78 -4.90 7.69 3.46
C ALA A 78 -4.68 7.18 2.03
N ILE A 79 -3.48 6.66 1.73
CA ILE A 79 -3.17 6.01 0.46
C ILE A 79 -4.11 4.83 0.21
N ALA A 80 -4.35 3.96 1.21
CA ALA A 80 -5.25 2.83 1.09
C ALA A 80 -6.70 3.26 0.78
N ALA A 81 -7.18 4.34 1.40
CA ALA A 81 -8.52 4.87 1.14
C ALA A 81 -8.66 5.34 -0.32
N VAL A 82 -7.69 6.12 -0.82
CA VAL A 82 -7.65 6.56 -2.23
C VAL A 82 -7.57 5.36 -3.18
N VAL A 83 -6.67 4.41 -2.93
CA VAL A 83 -6.49 3.21 -3.77
C VAL A 83 -7.74 2.35 -3.79
N ASN A 84 -8.42 2.21 -2.65
CA ASN A 84 -9.68 1.46 -2.58
C ASN A 84 -10.73 2.08 -3.49
N TYR A 85 -11.03 3.36 -3.31
CA TYR A 85 -11.99 4.11 -4.13
C TYR A 85 -11.61 4.11 -5.62
N PHE A 86 -10.36 4.46 -5.94
CA PHE A 86 -9.82 4.46 -7.29
C PHE A 86 -10.02 3.10 -7.99
N SER A 87 -9.76 2.00 -7.29
CA SER A 87 -9.90 0.66 -7.86
C SER A 87 -11.36 0.32 -8.19
N ASP A 88 -12.30 0.75 -7.36
CA ASP A 88 -13.73 0.56 -7.62
C ASP A 88 -14.24 1.44 -8.78
N GLU A 89 -13.70 2.66 -8.90
CA GLU A 89 -14.06 3.57 -9.99
C GLU A 89 -13.49 3.13 -11.35
N ILE A 90 -12.33 2.46 -11.39
CA ILE A 90 -11.81 1.87 -12.64
C ILE A 90 -12.80 0.85 -13.21
N ILE A 91 -13.40 0.00 -12.37
CA ILE A 91 -14.36 -1.02 -12.83
C ILE A 91 -15.55 -0.39 -13.55
N LYS A 92 -15.97 0.79 -13.14
CA LYS A 92 -17.10 1.55 -13.70
C LYS A 92 -16.73 2.35 -14.95
N ASP A 93 -15.44 2.55 -15.21
CA ASP A 93 -15.00 3.36 -16.35
C ASP A 93 -15.35 2.68 -17.68
N PRO A 94 -15.98 3.38 -18.66
CA PRO A 94 -16.44 2.77 -19.90
C PRO A 94 -15.28 2.39 -20.85
N ILE A 95 -14.09 2.98 -20.67
CA ILE A 95 -12.94 2.74 -21.53
C ILE A 95 -12.03 1.65 -20.94
N ALA A 96 -11.74 1.73 -19.64
CA ALA A 96 -10.78 0.84 -18.97
C ALA A 96 -11.44 -0.23 -18.09
N GLY A 97 -12.72 -0.13 -17.78
CA GLY A 97 -13.45 -0.99 -16.83
C GLY A 97 -14.18 -2.18 -17.45
N ALA A 98 -15.28 -2.56 -16.80
CA ALA A 98 -16.09 -3.72 -17.18
C ALA A 98 -16.79 -3.61 -18.56
N GLN A 99 -16.89 -2.39 -19.11
CA GLN A 99 -17.45 -2.14 -20.44
C GLN A 99 -16.39 -1.87 -21.51
N SER A 100 -15.11 -2.06 -21.19
CA SER A 100 -14.00 -1.82 -22.10
C SER A 100 -14.18 -2.60 -23.41
N SER A 101 -13.81 -1.98 -24.52
CA SER A 101 -13.67 -2.67 -25.82
C SER A 101 -12.50 -3.66 -25.83
N ASN A 102 -11.52 -3.48 -24.94
CA ASN A 102 -10.42 -4.42 -24.74
C ASN A 102 -10.93 -5.68 -24.02
N PRO A 103 -10.90 -6.87 -24.69
CA PRO A 103 -11.43 -8.10 -24.11
C PRO A 103 -10.75 -8.51 -22.80
N ALA A 104 -9.43 -8.30 -22.70
CA ALA A 104 -8.66 -8.68 -21.51
C ALA A 104 -9.00 -7.80 -20.29
N LEU A 105 -9.20 -6.49 -20.50
CA LEU A 105 -9.65 -5.59 -19.42
C LEU A 105 -11.09 -5.92 -19.00
N ARG A 106 -11.99 -6.10 -19.97
CA ARG A 106 -13.37 -6.47 -19.68
C ARG A 106 -13.45 -7.80 -18.91
N GLU A 107 -12.70 -8.81 -19.34
CA GLU A 107 -12.66 -10.10 -18.66
C GLU A 107 -12.17 -9.96 -17.22
N TRP A 108 -11.08 -9.23 -17.01
CA TRP A 108 -10.55 -9.01 -15.68
C TRP A 108 -11.57 -8.33 -14.76
N HIS A 109 -12.25 -7.28 -15.25
CA HIS A 109 -13.20 -6.49 -14.46
C HIS A 109 -14.59 -7.12 -14.33
N THR A 110 -14.84 -8.29 -14.94
CA THR A 110 -16.11 -9.01 -14.81
C THR A 110 -15.96 -10.39 -14.19
N LYS A 111 -14.85 -11.09 -14.43
CA LYS A 111 -14.67 -12.48 -14.00
C LYS A 111 -13.64 -12.67 -12.86
N HIS A 112 -12.82 -11.65 -12.56
CA HIS A 112 -11.75 -11.76 -11.58
C HIS A 112 -11.87 -10.76 -10.42
N LEU A 113 -13.09 -10.35 -10.08
CA LEU A 113 -13.36 -9.42 -8.99
C LEU A 113 -13.06 -10.01 -7.60
N ASP A 114 -13.02 -11.33 -7.48
CA ASP A 114 -12.54 -12.06 -6.30
C ASP A 114 -11.08 -11.71 -5.95
N ARG A 115 -10.28 -11.36 -6.96
CA ARG A 115 -8.88 -10.93 -6.79
C ARG A 115 -8.71 -9.44 -6.46
N LEU A 116 -9.79 -8.66 -6.55
CA LEU A 116 -9.73 -7.21 -6.35
C LEU A 116 -9.20 -6.79 -4.96
N PRO A 117 -9.58 -7.45 -3.84
CA PRO A 117 -9.03 -7.09 -2.52
C PRO A 117 -7.50 -7.24 -2.46
N GLY A 118 -6.96 -8.32 -3.00
CA GLY A 118 -5.51 -8.54 -3.10
C GLY A 118 -4.82 -7.50 -3.98
N LEU A 119 -5.42 -7.13 -5.13
CA LEU A 119 -4.91 -6.08 -5.99
C LEU A 119 -4.89 -4.71 -5.28
N LYS A 120 -5.94 -4.35 -4.55
CA LYS A 120 -6.01 -3.12 -3.76
C LYS A 120 -4.89 -3.07 -2.73
N PHE A 121 -4.66 -4.17 -2.03
CA PHE A 121 -3.57 -4.29 -1.06
C PHE A 121 -2.19 -4.09 -1.72
N MET A 122 -1.89 -4.83 -2.79
CA MET A 122 -0.62 -4.73 -3.51
C MET A 122 -0.40 -3.33 -4.10
N ARG A 123 -1.44 -2.73 -4.66
CA ARG A 123 -1.40 -1.36 -5.19
C ARG A 123 -1.13 -0.33 -4.09
N THR A 124 -1.71 -0.51 -2.90
CA THR A 124 -1.45 0.36 -1.74
C THR A 124 0.02 0.29 -1.32
N LEU A 125 0.59 -0.91 -1.21
CA LEU A 125 2.00 -1.09 -0.89
C LEU A 125 2.91 -0.50 -1.97
N TRP A 126 2.56 -0.69 -3.25
CA TRP A 126 3.31 -0.11 -4.36
C TRP A 126 3.34 1.41 -4.30
N VAL A 127 2.16 2.06 -4.12
CA VAL A 127 2.07 3.53 -3.99
C VAL A 127 2.84 4.01 -2.78
N ALA A 128 2.71 3.35 -1.62
CA ALA A 128 3.45 3.70 -0.42
C ALA A 128 4.96 3.64 -0.63
N ASN A 129 5.46 2.61 -1.31
CA ASN A 129 6.88 2.46 -1.63
C ASN A 129 7.39 3.57 -2.55
N VAL A 130 6.72 3.79 -3.71
CA VAL A 130 7.19 4.78 -4.70
C VAL A 130 7.03 6.23 -4.25
N SER A 131 6.17 6.49 -3.25
CA SER A 131 6.01 7.81 -2.63
C SER A 131 6.99 8.09 -1.48
N GLY A 132 7.93 7.17 -1.22
CA GLY A 132 8.96 7.32 -0.18
C GLY A 132 8.47 6.94 1.22
N GLY A 133 7.51 6.02 1.30
CA GLY A 133 7.07 5.42 2.56
C GLY A 133 8.00 4.31 3.05
N PRO A 134 7.82 3.86 4.30
CA PRO A 134 8.71 2.88 4.94
C PRO A 134 8.41 1.42 4.55
N PHE A 135 7.51 1.19 3.59
CA PHE A 135 7.07 -0.14 3.19
C PHE A 135 7.79 -0.60 1.92
N PRO A 136 8.69 -1.60 1.99
CA PRO A 136 9.29 -2.15 0.79
C PRO A 136 8.24 -2.89 -0.04
N TYR A 137 8.28 -2.68 -1.35
CA TYR A 137 7.46 -3.43 -2.30
C TYR A 137 8.35 -4.37 -3.11
N THR A 138 8.00 -5.65 -3.11
CA THR A 138 8.67 -6.66 -3.93
C THR A 138 7.64 -7.34 -4.82
N PRO A 139 7.83 -7.33 -6.15
CA PRO A 139 6.98 -8.08 -7.06
C PRO A 139 6.99 -9.57 -6.73
N THR A 140 5.83 -10.21 -6.80
CA THR A 140 5.68 -11.62 -6.43
C THR A 140 6.00 -12.59 -7.57
N ARG A 141 6.09 -12.10 -8.80
CA ARG A 141 6.37 -12.94 -9.97
C ARG A 141 7.88 -13.10 -10.18
N PRO A 142 8.40 -14.34 -10.35
CA PRO A 142 9.81 -14.55 -10.66
C PRO A 142 10.22 -13.84 -11.95
N GLY A 143 11.40 -13.22 -11.95
CA GLY A 143 11.94 -12.50 -13.11
C GLY A 143 11.30 -11.14 -13.40
N SER A 144 10.45 -10.65 -12.51
CA SER A 144 9.84 -9.33 -12.65
C SER A 144 10.88 -8.22 -12.51
N THR A 145 10.62 -7.08 -13.17
CA THR A 145 11.32 -5.81 -12.94
C THR A 145 11.11 -5.32 -11.50
N ASN A 146 11.86 -4.34 -11.06
CA ASN A 146 11.81 -3.83 -9.68
C ASN A 146 10.38 -3.48 -9.20
N LEU A 147 9.53 -2.96 -10.09
CA LEU A 147 8.15 -2.60 -9.77
C LEU A 147 7.12 -3.59 -10.33
N GLY A 148 7.53 -4.51 -11.19
CA GLY A 148 6.66 -5.54 -11.77
C GLY A 148 5.52 -5.03 -12.66
N LEU A 149 5.57 -3.77 -13.12
CA LEU A 149 4.47 -3.14 -13.87
C LEU A 149 4.33 -3.72 -15.27
N GLU A 150 5.42 -3.91 -15.99
CA GLU A 150 5.39 -4.50 -17.33
C GLU A 150 4.78 -5.89 -17.31
N GLU A 151 5.29 -6.77 -16.45
CA GLU A 151 4.85 -8.16 -16.34
C GLU A 151 3.39 -8.27 -15.88
N ALA A 152 2.97 -7.38 -14.99
CA ALA A 152 1.59 -7.34 -14.50
C ALA A 152 0.58 -6.94 -15.59
N HIS A 153 0.99 -6.05 -16.52
CA HIS A 153 0.08 -5.46 -17.51
C HIS A 153 0.25 -6.03 -18.93
N LYS A 154 1.34 -6.73 -19.23
CA LYS A 154 1.66 -7.23 -20.58
C LYS A 154 0.50 -8.00 -21.23
N LYS A 155 -0.11 -8.93 -20.51
CA LYS A 155 -1.23 -9.75 -21.03
C LYS A 155 -2.52 -8.95 -21.22
N LEU A 156 -2.67 -7.82 -20.52
CA LEU A 156 -3.84 -6.96 -20.64
C LEU A 156 -3.83 -6.10 -21.90
N LYS A 157 -2.69 -5.96 -22.56
CA LYS A 157 -2.53 -5.21 -23.82
C LYS A 157 -3.13 -3.80 -23.76
N ILE A 158 -2.88 -3.11 -22.66
CA ILE A 158 -3.47 -1.80 -22.36
C ILE A 158 -2.97 -0.78 -23.38
N SER A 159 -3.89 -0.19 -24.15
CA SER A 159 -3.59 0.89 -25.08
C SER A 159 -3.28 2.21 -24.35
N PRO A 160 -2.60 3.17 -25.03
CA PRO A 160 -2.41 4.51 -24.49
C PRO A 160 -3.71 5.20 -24.07
N LYS A 161 -4.81 4.99 -24.81
CA LYS A 161 -6.13 5.55 -24.51
C LYS A 161 -6.72 4.99 -23.22
N GLU A 162 -6.59 3.70 -22.99
CA GLU A 162 -7.04 3.04 -21.75
C GLU A 162 -6.21 3.48 -20.56
N PHE A 163 -4.90 3.63 -20.74
CA PHE A 163 -4.02 4.19 -19.70
C PHE A 163 -4.45 5.62 -19.32
N ASP A 164 -4.72 6.48 -20.30
CA ASP A 164 -5.15 7.85 -20.07
C ASP A 164 -6.53 7.92 -19.40
N ALA A 165 -7.43 7.00 -19.71
CA ALA A 165 -8.70 6.86 -19.01
C ALA A 165 -8.49 6.53 -17.52
N VAL A 166 -7.58 5.59 -17.20
CA VAL A 166 -7.22 5.27 -15.81
C VAL A 166 -6.58 6.46 -15.10
N ALA A 167 -5.72 7.24 -15.78
CA ALA A 167 -5.16 8.48 -15.24
C ALA A 167 -6.25 9.51 -14.89
N ALA A 168 -7.27 9.63 -15.73
CA ALA A 168 -8.42 10.49 -15.46
C ALA A 168 -9.25 9.99 -14.24
N VAL A 169 -9.43 8.68 -14.09
CA VAL A 169 -10.06 8.10 -12.88
C VAL A 169 -9.23 8.42 -11.63
N LEU A 170 -7.91 8.28 -11.70
CA LEU A 170 -7.01 8.64 -10.59
C LEU A 170 -7.15 10.11 -10.22
N SER A 171 -7.15 11.01 -11.20
CA SER A 171 -7.33 12.45 -10.96
C SER A 171 -8.63 12.74 -10.20
N ARG A 172 -9.76 12.16 -10.64
CA ARG A 172 -11.06 12.32 -9.95
C ARG A 172 -11.05 11.72 -8.55
N SER A 173 -10.36 10.59 -8.36
CA SER A 173 -10.23 9.95 -7.05
C SER A 173 -9.44 10.83 -6.07
N LEU A 174 -8.37 11.48 -6.52
CA LEU A 174 -7.61 12.43 -5.70
C LEU A 174 -8.46 13.66 -5.34
N ASP A 175 -9.29 14.16 -6.26
CA ASP A 175 -10.25 15.24 -5.98
C ASP A 175 -11.29 14.82 -4.95
N HIS A 176 -11.82 13.60 -5.05
CA HIS A 176 -12.79 13.05 -4.11
C HIS A 176 -12.28 13.06 -2.66
N PHE A 177 -11.00 12.80 -2.46
CA PHE A 177 -10.36 12.86 -1.15
C PHE A 177 -9.75 14.22 -0.83
N ALA A 178 -10.05 15.25 -1.60
CA ALA A 178 -9.54 16.61 -1.43
C ALA A 178 -8.01 16.68 -1.28
N VAL A 179 -7.27 15.82 -2.02
CA VAL A 179 -5.81 15.83 -2.04
C VAL A 179 -5.33 17.19 -2.56
N PRO A 180 -4.42 17.89 -1.86
CA PRO A 180 -3.96 19.21 -2.27
C PRO A 180 -3.36 19.19 -3.68
N GLN A 181 -3.49 20.30 -4.41
CA GLN A 181 -3.13 20.35 -5.83
C GLN A 181 -1.66 20.02 -6.13
N ASN A 182 -0.74 20.37 -5.26
CA ASN A 182 0.69 20.06 -5.42
C ASN A 182 0.93 18.55 -5.36
N GLU A 183 0.39 17.87 -4.35
CA GLU A 183 0.47 16.43 -4.18
C GLU A 183 -0.24 15.68 -5.31
N LYS A 184 -1.41 16.16 -5.72
CA LYS A 184 -2.14 15.62 -6.87
C LYS A 184 -1.30 15.70 -8.15
N THR A 185 -0.67 16.83 -8.43
CA THR A 185 0.19 17.02 -9.59
C THR A 185 1.38 16.05 -9.58
N GLU A 186 2.02 15.91 -8.42
CA GLU A 186 3.16 15.00 -8.24
C GLU A 186 2.75 13.53 -8.42
N VAL A 187 1.62 13.11 -7.85
CA VAL A 187 1.08 11.75 -8.03
C VAL A 187 0.76 11.46 -9.49
N LEU A 188 0.10 12.38 -10.20
CA LEU A 188 -0.26 12.20 -11.61
C LEU A 188 0.98 12.18 -12.51
N ALA A 189 2.01 12.97 -12.22
CA ALA A 189 3.28 12.94 -12.94
C ALA A 189 4.01 11.62 -12.74
N ALA A 190 4.07 11.12 -11.50
CA ALA A 190 4.64 9.82 -11.18
C ALA A 190 3.88 8.68 -11.87
N PHE A 191 2.55 8.71 -11.88
CA PHE A 191 1.73 7.75 -12.61
C PHE A 191 2.01 7.77 -14.11
N ALA A 192 2.07 8.95 -14.72
CA ALA A 192 2.31 9.12 -16.16
C ALA A 192 3.69 8.60 -16.59
N ALA A 193 4.69 8.65 -15.71
CA ALA A 193 6.03 8.13 -15.98
C ALA A 193 6.05 6.62 -16.31
N HIS A 194 5.08 5.86 -15.80
CA HIS A 194 4.95 4.41 -16.03
C HIS A 194 4.15 4.03 -17.29
N LYS A 195 3.66 5.01 -18.07
CA LYS A 195 2.86 4.73 -19.27
C LYS A 195 3.58 3.77 -20.22
N GLY A 196 4.88 3.93 -20.41
CA GLY A 196 5.70 3.10 -21.29
C GLY A 196 5.70 1.62 -20.88
N GLU A 197 5.84 1.32 -19.60
CA GLU A 197 5.85 -0.05 -19.04
C GLU A 197 4.47 -0.69 -19.16
N VAL A 198 3.43 0.04 -18.75
CA VAL A 198 2.05 -0.47 -18.71
C VAL A 198 1.50 -0.75 -20.11
N THR A 199 1.86 0.08 -21.11
CA THR A 199 1.36 -0.07 -22.50
C THR A 199 2.24 -0.95 -23.39
N LYS A 200 3.31 -1.55 -22.87
CA LYS A 200 4.24 -2.34 -23.68
C LYS A 200 3.56 -3.51 -24.38
N GLY A 201 2.72 -4.27 -23.66
CA GLY A 201 2.01 -5.41 -24.24
C GLY A 201 1.05 -5.08 -25.39
N TRP A 202 0.55 -3.84 -25.46
CA TRP A 202 -0.23 -3.34 -26.58
C TRP A 202 0.67 -3.01 -27.78
N ARG A 203 1.81 -2.37 -27.56
CA ARG A 203 2.77 -2.02 -28.62
C ARG A 203 3.40 -3.24 -29.28
N ASP A 204 3.65 -4.29 -28.51
CA ASP A 204 4.27 -5.54 -29.00
C ASP A 204 3.39 -6.30 -30.00
N VAL A 205 2.11 -5.92 -30.18
CA VAL A 205 1.16 -6.58 -31.07
C VAL A 205 0.63 -5.69 -32.19
N GLN A 206 1.16 -4.46 -32.33
CA GLN A 206 0.87 -3.54 -33.43
C GLN A 206 1.86 -3.76 -34.59
#